data_c4271c1868e182b9ab476fc717ce99f2
#
_entry.id   c4271c1868e182b9ab476fc717ce99f2
#
_cell.length_a   1.000
_cell.length_b   1.000
_cell.length_c   1.000
_cell.angle_alpha   90.00
_cell.angle_beta   90.00
_cell.angle_gamma   90.00
#
_symmetry.space_group_name_H-M   'P 1'
#
loop_
_entity.id
_entity.type
_entity.pdbx_description
1 polymer ?
#
loop_
_entity_poly.entity_id
_entity_poly.type
_entity_poly.pdbx_seq_one_letter_code
_entity_poly.pdbx_strand_id
1 'polypeptide(L)'
;PTAPMAKVAVDELVKGGIELENITFFVAIGVHRPATEDEMRCALGELYGKVTCVNHTPFDKDNLIYLGDSSNGTPVTVNRRAYECDVHVQIGKVEPHEFAGFSGGRKSVLPGISSEETIRINHRPERILDPNAAIGKIDGNPVSDDMIEAAELFGIDFGVNCILNNEMKIAAVFTGSLVECH
;
A
#
# COMPACT_ATOMS: atom_id res chain seq x y z
N PRO A 1 -8.68 -10.60 -6.56
CA PRO A 1 -9.60 -10.01 -5.56
C PRO A 1 -9.69 -8.49 -5.66
N THR A 2 -8.70 -7.79 -6.26
CA THR A 2 -8.63 -6.31 -6.27
C THR A 2 -9.75 -5.67 -7.09
N ALA A 3 -10.06 -6.21 -8.27
CA ALA A 3 -11.01 -5.62 -9.20
C ALA A 3 -12.40 -5.28 -8.58
N PRO A 4 -13.08 -6.17 -7.85
CA PRO A 4 -14.37 -5.83 -7.26
C PRO A 4 -14.26 -4.74 -6.17
N MET A 5 -13.17 -4.72 -5.37
CA MET A 5 -12.94 -3.68 -4.36
C MET A 5 -12.63 -2.34 -5.03
N ALA A 6 -11.77 -2.35 -6.05
CA ALA A 6 -11.44 -1.16 -6.84
C ALA A 6 -12.69 -0.54 -7.48
N LYS A 7 -13.58 -1.37 -8.03
CA LYS A 7 -14.83 -0.90 -8.63
C LYS A 7 -15.71 -0.17 -7.63
N VAL A 8 -15.93 -0.77 -6.45
CA VAL A 8 -16.75 -0.14 -5.41
C VAL A 8 -16.12 1.16 -4.89
N ALA A 9 -14.80 1.17 -4.66
CA ALA A 9 -14.09 2.37 -4.22
C ALA A 9 -14.21 3.51 -5.25
N VAL A 10 -14.02 3.20 -6.53
CA VAL A 10 -14.18 4.19 -7.62
C VAL A 10 -15.62 4.71 -7.70
N ASP A 11 -16.60 3.83 -7.59
CA ASP A 11 -18.02 4.24 -7.62
C ASP A 11 -18.36 5.21 -6.49
N GLU A 12 -17.81 4.99 -5.28
CA GLU A 12 -18.03 5.91 -4.15
C GLU A 12 -17.29 7.25 -4.35
N LEU A 13 -16.07 7.24 -4.89
CA LEU A 13 -15.34 8.47 -5.23
C LEU A 13 -16.09 9.29 -6.27
N VAL A 14 -16.60 8.64 -7.32
CA VAL A 14 -17.39 9.32 -8.38
C VAL A 14 -18.71 9.86 -7.83
N LYS A 15 -19.41 9.12 -6.97
CA LYS A 15 -20.60 9.63 -6.25
C LYS A 15 -20.27 10.83 -5.37
N GLY A 16 -19.06 10.87 -4.80
CA GLY A 16 -18.53 12.00 -4.03
C GLY A 16 -18.15 13.22 -4.88
N GLY A 17 -18.23 13.11 -6.22
CA GLY A 17 -17.97 14.22 -7.14
C GLY A 17 -16.56 14.21 -7.75
N ILE A 18 -15.77 13.15 -7.57
CA ILE A 18 -14.46 13.01 -8.22
C ILE A 18 -14.68 12.49 -9.65
N GLU A 19 -14.19 13.23 -10.64
CA GLU A 19 -14.25 12.78 -12.03
C GLU A 19 -13.35 11.56 -12.26
N LEU A 20 -13.82 10.59 -13.05
CA LEU A 20 -13.13 9.33 -13.29
C LEU A 20 -11.71 9.52 -13.86
N GLU A 21 -11.52 10.53 -14.68
CA GLU A 21 -10.22 10.89 -15.28
C GLU A 21 -9.19 11.39 -14.26
N ASN A 22 -9.65 11.86 -13.09
CA ASN A 22 -8.80 12.32 -11.98
C ASN A 22 -8.41 11.17 -11.02
N ILE A 23 -8.84 9.94 -11.31
CA ILE A 23 -8.51 8.78 -10.48
C ILE A 23 -7.28 8.08 -11.05
N THR A 24 -6.24 7.94 -10.24
CA THR A 24 -5.01 7.21 -10.58
C THR A 24 -4.78 6.04 -9.64
N PHE A 25 -4.57 4.86 -10.19
CA PHE A 25 -4.11 3.69 -9.45
C PHE A 25 -2.59 3.59 -9.51
N PHE A 26 -1.95 3.58 -8.35
CA PHE A 26 -0.53 3.29 -8.18
C PHE A 26 -0.36 1.82 -7.80
N VAL A 27 0.34 1.06 -8.64
CA VAL A 27 0.66 -0.33 -8.31
C VAL A 27 1.81 -0.34 -7.33
N ALA A 28 1.51 -0.72 -6.09
CA ALA A 28 2.41 -0.64 -4.93
C ALA A 28 3.36 -1.87 -4.91
N ILE A 29 4.35 -1.85 -5.81
CA ILE A 29 5.26 -2.98 -6.05
C ILE A 29 6.54 -2.96 -5.19
N GLY A 30 6.82 -1.86 -4.49
CA GLY A 30 8.11 -1.69 -3.80
C GLY A 30 9.28 -1.83 -4.77
N VAL A 31 10.21 -2.72 -4.46
CA VAL A 31 11.37 -3.05 -5.31
C VAL A 31 11.15 -4.25 -6.25
N HIS A 32 9.94 -4.79 -6.28
CA HIS A 32 9.62 -5.88 -7.21
C HIS A 32 9.56 -5.37 -8.66
N ARG A 33 9.56 -6.31 -9.62
CA ARG A 33 9.38 -5.96 -11.03
C ARG A 33 8.05 -5.23 -11.26
N PRO A 34 7.99 -4.35 -12.26
CA PRO A 34 6.73 -3.73 -12.65
C PRO A 34 5.65 -4.76 -12.98
N ALA A 35 4.42 -4.48 -12.61
CA ALA A 35 3.27 -5.25 -13.07
C ALA A 35 3.12 -5.10 -14.58
N THR A 36 2.81 -6.21 -15.25
CA THR A 36 2.51 -6.22 -16.69
C THR A 36 1.12 -5.63 -16.96
N GLU A 37 0.85 -5.30 -18.23
CA GLU A 37 -0.48 -4.85 -18.64
C GLU A 37 -1.57 -5.86 -18.29
N ASP A 38 -1.31 -7.16 -18.47
CA ASP A 38 -2.27 -8.21 -18.16
C ASP A 38 -2.54 -8.31 -16.64
N GLU A 39 -1.51 -8.12 -15.81
CA GLU A 39 -1.66 -8.06 -14.35
C GLU A 39 -2.47 -6.83 -13.93
N MET A 40 -2.20 -5.65 -14.51
CA MET A 40 -2.98 -4.44 -14.26
C MET A 40 -4.43 -4.59 -14.74
N ARG A 41 -4.64 -5.18 -15.92
CA ARG A 41 -5.96 -5.50 -16.45
C ARG A 41 -6.73 -6.43 -15.51
N CYS A 42 -6.07 -7.46 -15.01
CA CYS A 42 -6.68 -8.39 -14.05
C CYS A 42 -7.01 -7.69 -12.71
N ALA A 43 -6.13 -6.80 -12.23
CA ALA A 43 -6.31 -6.08 -10.97
C ALA A 43 -7.44 -5.03 -11.04
N LEU A 44 -7.63 -4.37 -12.17
CA LEU A 44 -8.61 -3.29 -12.36
C LEU A 44 -9.93 -3.77 -12.99
N GLY A 45 -9.92 -4.91 -13.70
CA GLY A 45 -11.11 -5.43 -14.37
C GLY A 45 -11.68 -4.41 -15.35
N GLU A 46 -12.96 -4.08 -15.21
CA GLU A 46 -13.66 -3.13 -16.09
C GLU A 46 -13.18 -1.67 -16.00
N LEU A 47 -12.41 -1.33 -14.98
CA LEU A 47 -11.81 0.00 -14.83
C LEU A 47 -10.56 0.19 -15.70
N TYR A 48 -9.95 -0.92 -16.16
CA TYR A 48 -8.76 -0.84 -16.98
C TYR A 48 -9.03 -0.07 -18.28
N GLY A 49 -8.20 0.93 -18.56
CA GLY A 49 -8.37 1.85 -19.68
C GLY A 49 -9.38 2.98 -19.48
N LYS A 50 -10.09 3.00 -18.33
CA LYS A 50 -10.98 4.10 -17.95
C LYS A 50 -10.37 5.04 -16.90
N VAL A 51 -9.43 4.53 -16.12
CA VAL A 51 -8.65 5.26 -15.12
C VAL A 51 -7.17 5.17 -15.46
N THR A 52 -6.38 6.11 -14.94
CA THR A 52 -4.93 6.02 -15.03
C THR A 52 -4.41 4.90 -14.13
N CYS A 53 -3.49 4.07 -14.62
CA CYS A 53 -2.83 3.04 -13.84
C CYS A 53 -1.32 3.08 -14.10
N VAL A 54 -0.52 3.23 -13.05
CA VAL A 54 0.94 3.37 -13.15
C VAL A 54 1.65 2.46 -12.16
N ASN A 55 2.78 1.90 -12.57
CA ASN A 55 3.68 1.22 -11.65
C ASN A 55 4.47 2.25 -10.83
N HIS A 56 4.65 1.96 -9.56
CA HIS A 56 5.63 2.67 -8.75
C HIS A 56 7.06 2.41 -9.26
N THR A 57 7.94 3.40 -9.13
CA THR A 57 9.37 3.34 -9.51
C THR A 57 10.23 3.78 -8.33
N PRO A 58 10.75 2.83 -7.51
CA PRO A 58 11.44 3.13 -6.26
C PRO A 58 12.83 3.78 -6.44
N PHE A 59 13.35 3.78 -7.67
CA PHE A 59 14.67 4.31 -8.03
C PHE A 59 14.62 5.68 -8.74
N ASP A 60 13.43 6.16 -9.09
CA ASP A 60 13.22 7.43 -9.80
C ASP A 60 13.21 8.60 -8.81
N LYS A 61 14.40 9.16 -8.55
CA LYS A 61 14.59 10.23 -7.57
C LYS A 61 13.79 11.50 -7.87
N ASP A 62 13.50 11.78 -9.13
CA ASP A 62 12.73 12.96 -9.54
C ASP A 62 11.25 12.83 -9.17
N ASN A 63 10.77 11.59 -9.07
CA ASN A 63 9.39 11.25 -8.70
C ASN A 63 9.27 10.71 -7.26
N LEU A 64 10.22 11.03 -6.41
CA LEU A 64 10.19 10.70 -4.98
C LEU A 64 10.16 11.98 -4.14
N ILE A 65 9.52 11.90 -2.95
CA ILE A 65 9.44 12.98 -1.98
C ILE A 65 9.71 12.44 -0.57
N TYR A 66 10.55 13.14 0.18
CA TYR A 66 10.83 12.84 1.58
C TYR A 66 9.77 13.48 2.48
N LEU A 67 9.20 12.70 3.40
CA LEU A 67 8.13 13.12 4.30
C LEU A 67 8.59 13.32 5.75
N GLY A 68 9.72 12.74 6.12
CA GLY A 68 10.24 12.75 7.50
C GLY A 68 10.87 11.42 7.87
N ASP A 69 11.40 11.33 9.08
CA ASP A 69 11.93 10.08 9.63
C ASP A 69 10.93 9.42 10.56
N SER A 70 10.87 8.09 10.55
CA SER A 70 10.15 7.34 11.58
C SER A 70 10.87 7.46 12.93
N SER A 71 10.19 7.12 14.02
CA SER A 71 10.75 7.10 15.36
C SER A 71 11.99 6.18 15.48
N ASN A 72 12.08 5.16 14.65
CA ASN A 72 13.21 4.25 14.53
C ASN A 72 14.31 4.77 13.57
N GLY A 73 14.19 5.99 13.06
CA GLY A 73 15.18 6.63 12.17
C GLY A 73 15.19 6.08 10.73
N THR A 74 14.05 5.59 10.23
CA THR A 74 13.89 5.26 8.82
C THR A 74 13.44 6.50 8.04
N PRO A 75 14.21 6.99 7.06
CA PRO A 75 13.78 8.09 6.21
C PRO A 75 12.62 7.64 5.32
N VAL A 76 11.46 8.24 5.50
CA VAL A 76 10.26 7.94 4.73
C VAL A 76 10.26 8.77 3.47
N THR A 77 10.60 8.14 2.36
CA THR A 77 10.59 8.75 1.02
C THR A 77 9.67 7.92 0.13
N VAL A 78 8.67 8.55 -0.47
CA VAL A 78 7.58 7.89 -1.19
C VAL A 78 7.38 8.47 -2.58
N ASN A 79 6.52 7.83 -3.37
CA ASN A 79 6.11 8.32 -4.68
C ASN A 79 5.46 9.71 -4.57
N ARG A 80 6.09 10.73 -5.19
CA ARG A 80 5.63 12.11 -5.17
C ARG A 80 4.25 12.27 -5.77
N ARG A 81 4.00 11.68 -6.95
CA ARG A 81 2.71 11.80 -7.63
C ARG A 81 1.56 11.20 -6.83
N ALA A 82 1.84 10.12 -6.08
CA ALA A 82 0.85 9.54 -5.19
C ALA A 82 0.58 10.46 -3.99
N TYR A 83 1.64 11.02 -3.40
CA TYR A 83 1.53 11.92 -2.24
C TYR A 83 0.82 13.25 -2.57
N GLU A 84 0.99 13.75 -3.79
CA GLU A 84 0.38 15.02 -4.24
C GLU A 84 -1.10 14.88 -4.64
N CYS A 85 -1.72 13.71 -4.51
CA CYS A 85 -3.16 13.55 -4.67
C CYS A 85 -3.91 14.12 -3.44
N ASP A 86 -5.13 14.61 -3.67
CA ASP A 86 -5.97 15.20 -2.61
C ASP A 86 -6.62 14.15 -1.70
N VAL A 87 -6.79 12.90 -2.20
CA VAL A 87 -7.43 11.79 -1.48
C VAL A 87 -6.66 10.50 -1.73
N HIS A 88 -6.32 9.81 -0.65
CA HIS A 88 -5.54 8.56 -0.67
C HIS A 88 -6.39 7.38 -0.22
N VAL A 89 -6.74 6.49 -1.16
CA VAL A 89 -7.46 5.24 -0.86
C VAL A 89 -6.54 4.05 -1.05
N GLN A 90 -6.37 3.27 -0.01
CA GLN A 90 -5.59 2.03 -0.04
C GLN A 90 -6.49 0.83 -0.32
N ILE A 91 -6.09 -0.03 -1.24
CA ILE A 91 -6.79 -1.30 -1.54
C ILE A 91 -5.78 -2.45 -1.44
N GLY A 92 -6.11 -3.47 -0.64
CA GLY A 92 -5.20 -4.59 -0.46
C GLY A 92 -5.86 -5.86 0.08
N LYS A 93 -5.02 -6.86 0.36
CA LYS A 93 -5.41 -8.07 1.08
C LYS A 93 -4.59 -8.18 2.37
N VAL A 94 -5.22 -8.72 3.40
CA VAL A 94 -4.54 -9.05 4.66
C VAL A 94 -4.27 -10.54 4.68
N GLU A 95 -3.01 -10.88 4.89
CA GLU A 95 -2.52 -12.25 5.06
C GLU A 95 -1.31 -12.24 6.00
N PRO A 96 -1.01 -13.34 6.70
CA PRO A 96 0.18 -13.45 7.53
C PRO A 96 1.46 -13.18 6.73
N HIS A 97 2.41 -12.47 7.34
CA HIS A 97 3.68 -12.11 6.71
C HIS A 97 4.84 -12.42 7.65
N GLU A 98 5.89 -13.00 7.11
CA GLU A 98 6.99 -13.62 7.85
C GLU A 98 7.70 -12.71 8.86
N PHE A 99 7.88 -11.43 8.57
CA PHE A 99 8.54 -10.47 9.49
C PHE A 99 7.72 -9.18 9.74
N ALA A 100 6.76 -8.83 8.88
CA ALA A 100 5.92 -7.65 9.09
C ALA A 100 4.64 -7.94 9.89
N GLY A 101 4.47 -9.18 10.36
CA GLY A 101 3.25 -9.65 11.02
C GLY A 101 2.14 -9.98 10.03
N PHE A 102 1.60 -8.96 9.38
CA PHE A 102 0.56 -9.07 8.34
C PHE A 102 0.86 -8.16 7.15
N SER A 103 0.28 -8.49 5.99
CA SER A 103 0.20 -7.64 4.81
C SER A 103 -1.03 -6.71 4.87
N GLY A 104 -1.27 -5.95 3.79
CA GLY A 104 -2.38 -5.01 3.69
C GLY A 104 -2.07 -3.63 4.29
N GLY A 105 -3.04 -2.73 4.24
CA GLY A 105 -3.01 -1.41 4.85
C GLY A 105 -1.70 -0.64 4.63
N ARG A 106 -0.99 -0.41 5.71
CA ARG A 106 0.29 0.31 5.78
C ARG A 106 1.35 -0.16 4.78
N LYS A 107 1.33 -1.45 4.42
CA LYS A 107 2.30 -2.00 3.46
C LYS A 107 2.15 -1.47 2.04
N SER A 108 1.03 -0.86 1.71
CA SER A 108 0.86 -0.15 0.43
C SER A 108 1.75 1.08 0.35
N VAL A 109 2.12 1.68 1.48
CA VAL A 109 3.06 2.80 1.54
C VAL A 109 4.49 2.29 1.69
N LEU A 110 4.79 1.55 2.76
CA LEU A 110 6.10 0.96 2.99
C LEU A 110 5.96 -0.58 3.07
N PRO A 111 6.47 -1.32 2.11
CA PRO A 111 7.36 -0.94 0.99
C PRO A 111 6.68 -0.42 -0.28
N GLY A 112 5.37 -0.53 -0.43
CA GLY A 112 4.63 -0.49 -1.68
C GLY A 112 4.96 0.65 -2.64
N ILE A 113 4.94 1.90 -2.17
CA ILE A 113 5.25 3.10 -2.95
C ILE A 113 6.46 3.87 -2.41
N SER A 114 7.28 3.24 -1.56
CA SER A 114 8.46 3.84 -0.96
C SER A 114 9.71 3.71 -1.85
N SER A 115 10.69 4.58 -1.61
CA SER A 115 12.00 4.50 -2.25
C SER A 115 12.74 3.22 -1.86
N GLU A 116 13.67 2.78 -2.72
CA GLU A 116 14.56 1.65 -2.42
C GLU A 116 15.32 1.87 -1.12
N GLU A 117 15.80 3.09 -0.86
CA GLU A 117 16.53 3.42 0.37
C GLU A 117 15.66 3.25 1.61
N THR A 118 14.44 3.76 1.62
CA THR A 118 13.47 3.57 2.72
C THR A 118 13.23 2.08 2.98
N ILE A 119 12.99 1.31 1.92
CA ILE A 119 12.75 -0.14 2.00
C ILE A 119 13.98 -0.84 2.58
N ARG A 120 15.18 -0.54 2.07
CA ARG A 120 16.44 -1.16 2.52
C ARG A 120 16.73 -0.88 4.00
N ILE A 121 16.38 0.32 4.49
CA ILE A 121 16.58 0.69 5.89
C ILE A 121 15.57 -0.02 6.79
N ASN A 122 14.30 -0.07 6.41
CA ASN A 122 13.28 -0.81 7.15
C ASN A 122 13.57 -2.32 7.20
N HIS A 123 14.07 -2.89 6.10
CA HIS A 123 14.38 -4.32 5.97
C HIS A 123 15.83 -4.68 6.34
N ARG A 124 16.49 -3.89 7.20
CA ARG A 124 17.82 -4.22 7.69
C ARG A 124 17.82 -5.53 8.49
N PRO A 125 18.92 -6.32 8.45
CA PRO A 125 19.02 -7.57 9.21
C PRO A 125 18.69 -7.40 10.69
N GLU A 126 19.12 -6.31 11.32
CA GLU A 126 18.89 -6.03 12.74
C GLU A 126 17.41 -5.91 13.09
N ARG A 127 16.57 -5.49 12.15
CA ARG A 127 15.12 -5.36 12.33
C ARG A 127 14.39 -6.65 11.98
N ILE A 128 14.76 -7.28 10.86
CA ILE A 128 14.13 -8.54 10.43
C ILE A 128 14.42 -9.67 11.41
N LEU A 129 15.59 -9.67 12.05
CA LEU A 129 16.00 -10.67 13.04
C LEU A 129 15.52 -10.35 14.46
N ASP A 130 14.82 -9.23 14.68
CA ASP A 130 14.21 -8.96 15.98
C ASP A 130 13.16 -10.04 16.31
N PRO A 131 13.14 -10.56 17.55
CA PRO A 131 12.16 -11.59 17.96
C PRO A 131 10.69 -11.19 17.79
N ASN A 132 10.41 -9.89 17.70
CA ASN A 132 9.07 -9.37 17.44
C ASN A 132 8.75 -9.22 15.95
N ALA A 133 9.76 -9.23 15.07
CA ALA A 133 9.55 -9.26 13.63
C ALA A 133 9.12 -10.68 13.20
N ALA A 134 7.89 -11.05 13.47
CA ALA A 134 7.38 -12.41 13.29
C ALA A 134 5.95 -12.43 12.78
N ILE A 135 5.55 -13.58 12.23
CA ILE A 135 4.19 -13.81 11.72
C ILE A 135 3.15 -13.47 12.81
N GLY A 136 2.16 -12.67 12.46
CA GLY A 136 1.04 -12.33 13.32
C GLY A 136 1.35 -11.30 14.42
N LYS A 137 2.58 -10.79 14.49
CA LYS A 137 2.97 -9.76 15.46
C LYS A 137 3.00 -8.39 14.80
N ILE A 138 2.22 -7.45 15.34
CA ILE A 138 2.23 -6.04 14.94
C ILE A 138 2.86 -5.20 16.04
N ASP A 139 2.32 -5.27 17.26
CA ASP A 139 2.76 -4.47 18.39
C ASP A 139 4.21 -4.77 18.79
N GLY A 140 5.04 -3.73 18.83
CA GLY A 140 6.45 -3.83 19.17
C GLY A 140 7.30 -4.53 18.10
N ASN A 141 6.76 -4.70 16.90
CA ASN A 141 7.49 -5.20 15.73
C ASN A 141 8.17 -4.02 15.01
N PRO A 142 9.51 -3.89 15.08
CA PRO A 142 10.20 -2.70 14.59
C PRO A 142 10.04 -2.48 13.07
N VAL A 143 9.80 -3.56 12.31
CA VAL A 143 9.50 -3.46 10.88
C VAL A 143 8.09 -2.92 10.65
N SER A 144 7.12 -3.42 11.43
CA SER A 144 5.72 -2.99 11.37
C SER A 144 5.54 -1.56 11.86
N ASP A 145 6.22 -1.17 12.95
CA ASP A 145 6.13 0.17 13.54
C ASP A 145 6.53 1.22 12.52
N ASP A 146 7.66 1.05 11.83
CA ASP A 146 8.07 1.94 10.72
C ASP A 146 7.04 2.00 9.59
N MET A 147 6.43 0.86 9.24
CA MET A 147 5.41 0.81 8.18
C MET A 147 4.14 1.58 8.57
N ILE A 148 3.75 1.52 9.85
CA ILE A 148 2.62 2.29 10.38
C ILE A 148 2.93 3.78 10.32
N GLU A 149 4.08 4.20 10.87
CA GLU A 149 4.49 5.61 10.87
C GLU A 149 4.66 6.17 9.45
N ALA A 150 5.20 5.37 8.51
CA ALA A 150 5.30 5.76 7.11
C ALA A 150 3.92 5.99 6.48
N ALA A 151 2.94 5.15 6.80
CA ALA A 151 1.58 5.30 6.30
C ALA A 151 0.84 6.49 6.94
N GLU A 152 1.14 6.81 8.21
CA GLU A 152 0.65 8.00 8.89
C GLU A 152 1.24 9.28 8.28
N LEU A 153 2.55 9.32 8.01
CA LEU A 153 3.22 10.44 7.34
C LEU A 153 2.70 10.65 5.91
N PHE A 154 2.36 9.57 5.21
CA PHE A 154 1.76 9.64 3.87
C PHE A 154 0.32 10.16 3.91
N GLY A 155 -0.46 9.80 4.92
CA GLY A 155 -1.84 10.22 5.09
C GLY A 155 -2.81 9.38 4.25
N ILE A 156 -3.05 8.12 4.62
CA ILE A 156 -4.11 7.30 4.03
C ILE A 156 -5.45 7.75 4.60
N ASP A 157 -6.35 8.23 3.74
CA ASP A 157 -7.70 8.69 4.13
C ASP A 157 -8.66 7.52 4.37
N PHE A 158 -8.56 6.47 3.54
CA PHE A 158 -9.46 5.32 3.64
C PHE A 158 -8.81 4.02 3.16
N GLY A 159 -9.01 2.96 3.90
CA GLY A 159 -8.54 1.62 3.59
C GLY A 159 -9.66 0.68 3.17
N VAL A 160 -9.39 -0.16 2.19
CA VAL A 160 -10.25 -1.28 1.76
C VAL A 160 -9.39 -2.54 1.71
N ASN A 161 -9.52 -3.40 2.69
CA ASN A 161 -8.76 -4.64 2.78
C ASN A 161 -9.68 -5.86 2.76
N CYS A 162 -9.21 -6.96 2.20
CA CYS A 162 -9.92 -8.23 2.23
C CYS A 162 -9.06 -9.36 2.78
N ILE A 163 -9.74 -10.38 3.29
CA ILE A 163 -9.17 -11.70 3.56
C ILE A 163 -9.71 -12.67 2.50
N LEU A 164 -8.84 -13.55 2.02
CA LEU A 164 -9.20 -14.59 1.06
C LEU A 164 -9.35 -15.93 1.75
N ASN A 165 -10.25 -16.75 1.24
CA ASN A 165 -10.37 -18.16 1.63
C ASN A 165 -9.37 -19.03 0.84
N ASN A 166 -9.37 -20.35 1.10
CA ASN A 166 -8.48 -21.30 0.45
C ASN A 166 -8.72 -21.44 -1.07
N GLU A 167 -9.87 -20.95 -1.57
CA GLU A 167 -10.17 -20.90 -2.99
C GLU A 167 -9.78 -19.57 -3.65
N MET A 168 -9.04 -18.71 -2.92
CA MET A 168 -8.64 -17.35 -3.35
C MET A 168 -9.82 -16.40 -3.62
N LYS A 169 -10.98 -16.68 -3.01
CA LYS A 169 -12.16 -15.82 -3.05
C LYS A 169 -12.22 -14.92 -1.83
N ILE A 170 -12.80 -13.74 -1.96
CA ILE A 170 -13.01 -12.80 -0.85
C ILE A 170 -13.93 -13.46 0.18
N ALA A 171 -13.41 -13.66 1.38
CA ALA A 171 -14.14 -14.20 2.53
C ALA A 171 -14.66 -13.08 3.45
N ALA A 172 -13.92 -12.00 3.60
CA ALA A 172 -14.31 -10.83 4.36
C ALA A 172 -13.67 -9.56 3.77
N VAL A 173 -14.32 -8.42 4.00
CA VAL A 173 -13.80 -7.09 3.65
C VAL A 173 -13.84 -6.22 4.89
N PHE A 174 -12.77 -5.47 5.11
CA PHE A 174 -12.62 -4.49 6.18
C PHE A 174 -12.36 -3.13 5.55
N THR A 175 -13.06 -2.11 6.01
CA THR A 175 -12.95 -0.76 5.47
C THR A 175 -12.93 0.25 6.62
N GLY A 176 -12.24 1.35 6.44
CA GLY A 176 -12.17 2.40 7.44
C GLY A 176 -10.83 3.14 7.44
N SER A 177 -10.47 3.69 8.59
CA SER A 177 -9.14 4.25 8.81
C SER A 177 -8.06 3.18 8.73
N LEU A 178 -6.79 3.59 8.62
CA LEU A 178 -5.66 2.66 8.58
C LEU A 178 -5.67 1.67 9.76
N VAL A 179 -6.07 2.12 10.94
CA VAL A 179 -6.13 1.30 12.17
C VAL A 179 -7.32 0.34 12.14
N GLU A 180 -8.49 0.79 11.69
CA GLU A 180 -9.73 -0.01 11.71
C GLU A 180 -9.75 -1.12 10.65
N CYS A 181 -9.05 -0.93 9.52
CA CYS A 181 -9.03 -1.89 8.42
C CYS A 181 -7.80 -2.81 8.44
N HIS A 182 -7.06 -2.84 9.52
CA HIS A 182 -5.89 -3.69 9.74
C HIS A 182 -6.04 -4.50 11.03
#